data_0fce5ad2a45b3ec123376ce2c4df1856
#
_entry.id   0fce5ad2a45b3ec123376ce2c4df1856
#
_cell.length_a   1.000
_cell.length_b   1.000
_cell.length_c   1.000
_cell.angle_alpha   90.00
_cell.angle_beta   90.00
_cell.angle_gamma   90.00
#
_symmetry.space_group_name_H-M   'P 1'
#
loop_
_entity.id
_entity.type
_entity.pdbx_description
1 polymer ?
#
loop_
_entity_poly.entity_id
_entity_poly.type
_entity_poly.pdbx_seq_one_letter_code
_entity_poly.pdbx_strand_id
1 'polypeptide(L)'
;MRFGSDGTHLQRYSRWLRGVEINSSFYRPHAVATYARWRDSTPPDFRFAVKMPRTITHELRLQDAREPVVAFFAQTDGLGEKRGPILVQLPPSLSFDASVVTTFLDLVREVYKGALVCEPRHPTWFSPHVSSLLEGYQISRVAADPAPVPAAAVPAVWSRVAYFRLHGSPRTYWSRYDEHYIATLADTVRSIPSAEEVWCVFDNTASGAAIENAWELRERLTVDSRSLSDEKRSPWAHGGT
;
A
#
# COMPACT_ATOMS: atom_id res chain seq x y z
N MET A 1 -3.86 17.67 -20.13
CA MET A 1 -4.30 16.76 -19.03
C MET A 1 -4.30 15.33 -19.56
N ARG A 2 -3.54 14.41 -18.95
CA ARG A 2 -3.41 13.01 -19.43
C ARG A 2 -4.66 12.15 -19.23
N PHE A 3 -5.62 12.56 -18.40
CA PHE A 3 -6.72 11.69 -17.94
C PHE A 3 -8.06 11.91 -18.63
N GLY A 4 -8.14 12.74 -19.67
CA GLY A 4 -9.40 13.06 -20.36
C GLY A 4 -10.41 13.81 -19.47
N SER A 5 -11.59 14.10 -19.99
CA SER A 5 -12.65 14.85 -19.27
C SER A 5 -13.84 13.97 -18.83
N ASP A 6 -14.02 12.80 -19.43
CA ASP A 6 -15.24 11.99 -19.26
C ASP A 6 -15.24 11.13 -18.01
N GLY A 7 -16.31 11.20 -17.24
CA GLY A 7 -16.53 10.44 -16.02
C GLY A 7 -15.98 11.12 -14.75
N THR A 8 -16.13 10.45 -13.62
CA THR A 8 -15.63 10.90 -12.32
C THR A 8 -14.09 10.87 -12.27
N HIS A 9 -13.50 11.57 -11.30
CA HIS A 9 -12.03 11.49 -11.08
C HIS A 9 -11.54 10.06 -10.92
N LEU A 10 -12.23 9.23 -10.14
CA LEU A 10 -11.88 7.83 -9.93
C LEU A 10 -11.95 7.02 -11.23
N GLN A 11 -13.00 7.19 -12.03
CA GLN A 11 -13.13 6.53 -13.32
C GLN A 11 -12.01 6.89 -14.29
N ARG A 12 -11.63 8.18 -14.35
CA ARG A 12 -10.50 8.63 -15.18
C ARG A 12 -9.16 8.07 -14.68
N TYR A 13 -8.93 8.11 -13.37
CA TYR A 13 -7.73 7.58 -12.73
C TYR A 13 -7.58 6.07 -13.00
N SER A 14 -8.66 5.30 -12.81
CA SER A 14 -8.63 3.84 -12.91
C SER A 14 -8.41 3.29 -14.33
N ARG A 15 -8.52 4.12 -15.36
CA ARG A 15 -8.13 3.75 -16.74
C ARG A 15 -6.61 3.59 -16.89
N TRP A 16 -5.85 4.20 -15.99
CA TRP A 16 -4.38 4.31 -16.12
C TRP A 16 -3.61 3.64 -15.00
N LEU A 17 -4.11 3.69 -13.79
CA LEU A 17 -3.49 3.10 -12.60
C LEU A 17 -4.43 2.05 -12.02
N ARG A 18 -3.85 0.95 -11.51
CA ARG A 18 -4.62 -0.23 -11.11
C ARG A 18 -4.99 -0.26 -9.64
N GLY A 19 -4.54 0.69 -8.85
CA GLY A 19 -4.81 0.74 -7.43
C GLY A 19 -4.80 2.14 -6.86
N VAL A 20 -5.50 2.33 -5.74
CA VAL A 20 -5.52 3.56 -4.97
C VAL A 20 -5.62 3.25 -3.49
N GLU A 21 -4.97 4.06 -2.65
CA GLU A 21 -5.16 4.03 -1.20
C GLU A 21 -6.28 5.00 -0.80
N ILE A 22 -7.29 4.50 -0.10
CA ILE A 22 -8.37 5.30 0.47
C ILE A 22 -7.90 5.87 1.81
N ASN A 23 -7.48 7.12 1.82
CA ASN A 23 -7.05 7.85 3.00
C ASN A 23 -8.21 8.55 3.73
N SER A 24 -9.33 8.80 3.06
CA SER A 24 -10.48 9.48 3.65
C SER A 24 -11.15 8.69 4.79
N SER A 25 -11.03 7.36 4.77
CA SER A 25 -11.46 6.44 5.84
C SER A 25 -10.74 6.68 7.17
N PHE A 26 -9.52 7.23 7.14
CA PHE A 26 -8.77 7.60 8.32
C PHE A 26 -9.43 8.72 9.12
N TYR A 27 -10.07 9.66 8.45
CA TYR A 27 -10.67 10.85 9.06
C TYR A 27 -12.16 10.70 9.36
N ARG A 28 -12.87 9.89 8.57
CA ARG A 28 -14.32 9.69 8.72
C ARG A 28 -14.74 8.32 8.17
N PRO A 29 -15.74 7.67 8.77
CA PRO A 29 -16.31 6.46 8.22
C PRO A 29 -17.02 6.71 6.91
N HIS A 30 -17.08 5.69 6.05
CA HIS A 30 -17.89 5.69 4.84
C HIS A 30 -18.93 4.58 4.92
N ALA A 31 -20.13 4.84 4.39
CA ALA A 31 -21.14 3.81 4.29
C ALA A 31 -20.72 2.68 3.32
N VAL A 32 -21.18 1.45 3.56
CA VAL A 32 -20.98 0.29 2.66
C VAL A 32 -21.31 0.62 1.21
N ALA A 33 -22.43 1.34 0.99
CA ALA A 33 -22.87 1.76 -0.33
C ALA A 33 -21.87 2.71 -1.04
N THR A 34 -21.07 3.47 -0.29
CA THR A 34 -20.02 4.33 -0.87
C THR A 34 -18.87 3.48 -1.40
N TYR A 35 -18.43 2.49 -0.64
CA TYR A 35 -17.41 1.54 -1.08
C TYR A 35 -17.91 0.70 -2.27
N ALA A 36 -19.16 0.24 -2.25
CA ALA A 36 -19.77 -0.49 -3.37
C ALA A 36 -19.79 0.36 -4.65
N ARG A 37 -20.19 1.63 -4.56
CA ARG A 37 -20.18 2.56 -5.71
C ARG A 37 -18.75 2.76 -6.27
N TRP A 38 -17.72 2.85 -5.44
CA TRP A 38 -16.33 2.93 -5.91
C TRP A 38 -15.91 1.63 -6.62
N ARG A 39 -16.22 0.48 -6.02
CA ARG A 39 -16.00 -0.83 -6.64
C ARG A 39 -16.62 -0.89 -8.04
N ASP A 40 -17.89 -0.54 -8.16
CA ASP A 40 -18.66 -0.68 -9.39
C ASP A 40 -18.26 0.33 -10.47
N SER A 41 -17.64 1.46 -10.07
CA SER A 41 -17.18 2.52 -10.98
C SER A 41 -15.77 2.31 -11.55
N THR A 42 -15.12 1.21 -11.23
CA THR A 42 -13.72 0.93 -11.64
C THR A 42 -13.61 -0.38 -12.43
N PRO A 43 -12.54 -0.57 -13.25
CA PRO A 43 -12.30 -1.82 -13.96
C PRO A 43 -12.20 -3.04 -13.03
N PRO A 44 -12.44 -4.28 -13.53
CA PRO A 44 -12.44 -5.50 -12.72
C PRO A 44 -11.12 -5.75 -11.97
N ASP A 45 -9.99 -5.40 -12.56
CA ASP A 45 -8.63 -5.57 -12.01
C ASP A 45 -8.18 -4.43 -11.10
N PHE A 46 -9.03 -3.42 -10.87
CA PHE A 46 -8.70 -2.30 -9.99
C PHE A 46 -8.86 -2.68 -8.51
N ARG A 47 -7.89 -2.28 -7.68
CA ARG A 47 -7.84 -2.61 -6.25
C ARG A 47 -7.78 -1.36 -5.37
N PHE A 48 -8.33 -1.49 -4.17
CA PHE A 48 -8.38 -0.42 -3.17
C PHE A 48 -7.65 -0.86 -1.90
N ALA A 49 -6.51 -0.25 -1.59
CA ALA A 49 -6.00 -0.28 -0.22
C ALA A 49 -6.82 0.68 0.64
N VAL A 50 -7.01 0.35 1.92
CA VAL A 50 -7.83 1.18 2.81
C VAL A 50 -7.08 1.46 4.10
N LYS A 51 -6.91 2.73 4.44
CA LYS A 51 -6.28 3.13 5.69
C LYS A 51 -7.26 3.01 6.85
N MET A 52 -6.83 2.32 7.90
CA MET A 52 -7.60 2.15 9.13
C MET A 52 -7.88 3.50 9.81
N PRO A 53 -9.08 3.71 10.40
CA PRO A 53 -9.46 4.96 11.05
C PRO A 53 -8.50 5.42 12.14
N ARG A 54 -8.30 6.75 12.24
CA ARG A 54 -7.48 7.34 13.29
C ARG A 54 -7.99 7.05 14.70
N THR A 55 -9.29 6.87 14.85
CA THR A 55 -9.91 6.49 16.12
C THR A 55 -9.26 5.22 16.66
N ILE A 56 -9.06 4.20 15.81
CA ILE A 56 -8.46 2.93 16.23
C ILE A 56 -6.95 3.09 16.51
N THR A 57 -6.23 3.70 15.57
CA THR A 57 -4.76 3.68 15.57
C THR A 57 -4.13 4.82 16.39
N HIS A 58 -4.75 6.00 16.44
CA HIS A 58 -4.18 7.22 17.04
C HIS A 58 -4.87 7.63 18.34
N GLU A 59 -6.19 7.51 18.40
CA GLU A 59 -6.98 7.95 19.56
C GLU A 59 -7.04 6.85 20.62
N LEU A 60 -7.55 5.67 20.26
CA LEU A 60 -7.58 4.49 21.14
C LEU A 60 -6.22 3.79 21.27
N ARG A 61 -5.27 4.10 20.37
CA ARG A 61 -3.90 3.54 20.41
C ARG A 61 -3.92 2.01 20.49
N LEU A 62 -4.80 1.39 19.68
CA LEU A 62 -5.04 -0.05 19.55
C LEU A 62 -5.77 -0.70 20.75
N GLN A 63 -6.10 0.04 21.81
CA GLN A 63 -6.79 -0.46 23.01
C GLN A 63 -8.32 -0.31 22.86
N ASP A 64 -9.07 -1.21 23.45
CA ASP A 64 -10.56 -1.18 23.48
C ASP A 64 -11.21 -0.92 22.10
N ALA A 65 -10.58 -1.43 21.03
CA ALA A 65 -10.91 -1.08 19.66
C ALA A 65 -11.91 -2.06 19.00
N ARG A 66 -12.55 -2.99 19.74
CA ARG A 66 -13.41 -4.03 19.15
C ARG A 66 -14.53 -3.44 18.31
N GLU A 67 -15.32 -2.55 18.87
CA GLU A 67 -16.46 -1.96 18.18
C GLU A 67 -16.06 -1.20 16.91
N PRO A 68 -15.09 -0.25 16.93
CA PRO A 68 -14.68 0.45 15.73
C PRO A 68 -13.97 -0.44 14.73
N VAL A 69 -13.26 -1.49 15.12
CA VAL A 69 -12.64 -2.47 14.21
C VAL A 69 -13.72 -3.25 13.45
N VAL A 70 -14.70 -3.81 14.15
CA VAL A 70 -15.81 -4.56 13.53
C VAL A 70 -16.58 -3.66 12.57
N ALA A 71 -16.93 -2.43 12.99
CA ALA A 71 -17.63 -1.47 12.14
C ALA A 71 -16.84 -1.11 10.88
N PHE A 72 -15.53 -0.88 11.00
CA PHE A 72 -14.65 -0.56 9.87
C PHE A 72 -14.61 -1.70 8.84
N PHE A 73 -14.42 -2.94 9.27
CA PHE A 73 -14.39 -4.06 8.34
C PHE A 73 -15.75 -4.30 7.66
N ALA A 74 -16.84 -4.22 8.40
CA ALA A 74 -18.18 -4.29 7.82
C ALA A 74 -18.44 -3.19 6.78
N GLN A 75 -17.95 -1.97 6.99
CA GLN A 75 -18.05 -0.90 5.99
C GLN A 75 -17.25 -1.21 4.72
N THR A 76 -16.00 -1.67 4.87
CA THR A 76 -15.10 -1.97 3.75
C THR A 76 -15.50 -3.20 2.95
N ASP A 77 -16.40 -4.06 3.46
CA ASP A 77 -16.97 -5.20 2.72
C ASP A 77 -17.68 -4.75 1.44
N GLY A 78 -18.14 -3.49 1.35
CA GLY A 78 -18.65 -2.90 0.11
C GLY A 78 -17.67 -2.94 -1.06
N LEU A 79 -16.36 -3.04 -0.83
CA LEU A 79 -15.35 -3.20 -1.89
C LEU A 79 -15.33 -4.61 -2.49
N GLY A 80 -15.83 -5.62 -1.79
CA GLY A 80 -15.80 -7.01 -2.23
C GLY A 80 -14.38 -7.47 -2.58
N GLU A 81 -14.24 -8.15 -3.70
CA GLU A 81 -12.95 -8.68 -4.19
C GLU A 81 -11.93 -7.60 -4.57
N LYS A 82 -12.37 -6.35 -4.78
CA LYS A 82 -11.46 -5.22 -5.03
C LYS A 82 -10.82 -4.65 -3.77
N ARG A 83 -11.18 -5.16 -2.58
CA ARG A 83 -10.49 -4.79 -1.35
C ARG A 83 -9.06 -5.34 -1.36
N GLY A 84 -8.09 -4.47 -1.40
CA GLY A 84 -6.67 -4.73 -1.27
C GLY A 84 -6.22 -4.70 0.19
N PRO A 85 -4.93 -4.42 0.44
CA PRO A 85 -4.39 -4.37 1.79
C PRO A 85 -5.06 -3.32 2.68
N ILE A 86 -5.25 -3.66 3.94
CA ILE A 86 -5.62 -2.69 4.98
C ILE A 86 -4.35 -2.13 5.61
N LEU A 87 -4.20 -0.81 5.56
CA LEU A 87 -3.06 -0.10 6.13
C LEU A 87 -3.33 0.27 7.59
N VAL A 88 -2.54 -0.28 8.49
CA VAL A 88 -2.47 0.09 9.92
C VAL A 88 -1.29 1.04 10.11
N GLN A 89 -1.51 2.34 9.91
CA GLN A 89 -0.49 3.36 10.15
C GLN A 89 -0.58 3.84 11.61
N LEU A 90 0.56 3.83 12.30
CA LEU A 90 0.67 4.17 13.71
C LEU A 90 1.33 5.55 13.92
N PRO A 91 0.95 6.29 14.96
CA PRO A 91 1.57 7.59 15.25
C PRO A 91 3.00 7.42 15.78
N PRO A 92 3.89 8.42 15.56
CA PRO A 92 5.27 8.36 16.03
C PRO A 92 5.39 8.30 17.55
N SER A 93 4.37 8.68 18.30
CA SER A 93 4.31 8.59 19.75
C SER A 93 3.90 7.22 20.29
N LEU A 94 3.52 6.25 19.44
CA LEU A 94 3.09 4.92 19.88
C LEU A 94 4.28 3.97 19.94
N SER A 95 4.86 3.82 21.12
CA SER A 95 5.85 2.77 21.38
C SER A 95 5.21 1.38 21.31
N PHE A 96 6.02 0.38 20.96
CA PHE A 96 5.57 -1.01 20.94
C PHE A 96 5.33 -1.53 22.37
N ASP A 97 4.14 -2.09 22.58
CA ASP A 97 3.75 -2.86 23.75
C ASP A 97 3.21 -4.21 23.27
N ALA A 98 3.85 -5.30 23.64
CA ALA A 98 3.54 -6.63 23.14
C ALA A 98 2.11 -7.07 23.52
N SER A 99 1.65 -6.77 24.72
CA SER A 99 0.31 -7.14 25.20
C SER A 99 -0.78 -6.42 24.41
N VAL A 100 -0.65 -5.10 24.28
CA VAL A 100 -1.60 -4.28 23.51
C VAL A 100 -1.65 -4.71 22.07
N VAL A 101 -0.48 -4.89 21.44
CA VAL A 101 -0.38 -5.24 20.02
C VAL A 101 -0.94 -6.64 19.75
N THR A 102 -0.60 -7.63 20.57
CA THR A 102 -1.11 -9.00 20.41
C THR A 102 -2.63 -9.02 20.53
N THR A 103 -3.19 -8.41 21.58
CA THR A 103 -4.65 -8.32 21.79
C THR A 103 -5.34 -7.66 20.59
N PHE A 104 -4.77 -6.58 20.06
CA PHE A 104 -5.30 -5.91 18.88
C PHE A 104 -5.23 -6.77 17.61
N LEU A 105 -4.11 -7.43 17.38
CA LEU A 105 -3.93 -8.27 16.20
C LEU A 105 -4.79 -9.53 16.23
N ASP A 106 -4.99 -10.13 17.41
CA ASP A 106 -5.94 -11.24 17.61
C ASP A 106 -7.35 -10.80 17.23
N LEU A 107 -7.80 -9.65 17.74
CA LEU A 107 -9.10 -9.06 17.38
C LEU A 107 -9.20 -8.83 15.86
N VAL A 108 -8.19 -8.21 15.25
CA VAL A 108 -8.23 -7.93 13.81
C VAL A 108 -8.27 -9.24 13.02
N ARG A 109 -7.50 -10.26 13.41
CA ARG A 109 -7.50 -11.57 12.75
C ARG A 109 -8.75 -12.41 13.01
N GLU A 110 -9.47 -12.17 14.10
CA GLU A 110 -10.81 -12.74 14.31
C GLU A 110 -11.78 -12.26 13.22
N VAL A 111 -11.74 -10.95 12.92
CA VAL A 111 -12.69 -10.27 12.01
C VAL A 111 -12.25 -10.33 10.55
N TYR A 112 -10.94 -10.29 10.26
CA TYR A 112 -10.40 -10.12 8.92
C TYR A 112 -9.21 -11.05 8.62
N LYS A 113 -9.33 -11.82 7.53
CA LYS A 113 -8.31 -12.79 7.08
C LYS A 113 -7.48 -12.29 5.88
N GLY A 114 -7.83 -11.14 5.32
CA GLY A 114 -7.13 -10.60 4.14
C GLY A 114 -5.79 -9.92 4.47
N ALA A 115 -5.22 -9.28 3.48
CA ALA A 115 -3.91 -8.65 3.58
C ALA A 115 -3.92 -7.44 4.53
N LEU A 116 -2.96 -7.42 5.46
CA LEU A 116 -2.69 -6.32 6.38
C LEU A 116 -1.26 -5.83 6.15
N VAL A 117 -1.09 -4.52 6.20
CA VAL A 117 0.22 -3.87 6.19
C VAL A 117 0.31 -2.87 7.34
N CYS A 118 1.45 -2.85 8.02
CA CYS A 118 1.67 -1.99 9.17
C CYS A 118 2.74 -0.95 8.86
N GLU A 119 2.45 0.31 9.11
CA GLU A 119 3.39 1.43 9.03
C GLU A 119 3.67 1.99 10.43
N PRO A 120 4.58 1.42 11.19
CA PRO A 120 4.99 1.96 12.46
C PRO A 120 5.93 3.16 12.25
N ARG A 121 5.87 4.14 13.16
CA ARG A 121 6.71 5.35 13.11
C ARG A 121 7.58 5.54 14.34
N HIS A 122 7.42 4.71 15.38
CA HIS A 122 8.24 4.75 16.57
C HIS A 122 9.37 3.69 16.48
N PRO A 123 10.62 4.00 16.86
CA PRO A 123 11.78 3.11 16.72
C PRO A 123 11.62 1.72 17.35
N THR A 124 10.87 1.61 18.46
CA THR A 124 10.67 0.32 19.16
C THR A 124 9.98 -0.76 18.35
N TRP A 125 9.34 -0.41 17.22
CA TRP A 125 8.68 -1.35 16.32
C TRP A 125 9.62 -2.07 15.34
N PHE A 126 10.91 -1.76 15.35
CA PHE A 126 11.86 -2.27 14.37
C PHE A 126 12.83 -3.30 14.95
N SER A 127 12.47 -3.93 16.06
CA SER A 127 13.25 -5.02 16.65
C SER A 127 12.97 -6.37 15.96
N PRO A 128 13.89 -7.36 16.03
CA PRO A 128 13.65 -8.72 15.54
C PRO A 128 12.41 -9.37 16.17
N HIS A 129 12.18 -9.17 17.46
CA HIS A 129 11.00 -9.69 18.15
C HIS A 129 9.69 -9.17 17.54
N VAL A 130 9.60 -7.89 17.24
CA VAL A 130 8.43 -7.30 16.58
C VAL A 130 8.26 -7.82 15.16
N SER A 131 9.37 -8.01 14.44
CA SER A 131 9.34 -8.60 13.09
C SER A 131 8.76 -10.02 13.13
N SER A 132 9.22 -10.88 14.06
CA SER A 132 8.67 -12.24 14.22
C SER A 132 7.20 -12.24 14.63
N LEU A 133 6.79 -11.29 15.49
CA LEU A 133 5.38 -11.14 15.85
C LEU A 133 4.51 -10.80 14.62
N LEU A 134 4.89 -9.78 13.86
CA LEU A 134 4.15 -9.37 12.65
C LEU A 134 4.09 -10.49 11.61
N GLU A 135 5.19 -11.25 11.44
CA GLU A 135 5.24 -12.41 10.55
C GLU A 135 4.26 -13.50 10.98
N GLY A 136 4.21 -13.83 12.27
CA GLY A 136 3.25 -14.78 12.82
C GLY A 136 1.78 -14.39 12.56
N TYR A 137 1.50 -13.10 12.51
CA TYR A 137 0.20 -12.57 12.12
C TYR A 137 0.05 -12.33 10.61
N GLN A 138 1.02 -12.72 9.78
CA GLN A 138 1.00 -12.50 8.33
C GLN A 138 0.81 -11.01 7.94
N ILE A 139 1.56 -10.12 8.59
CA ILE A 139 1.50 -8.67 8.37
C ILE A 139 2.82 -8.20 7.78
N SER A 140 2.76 -7.51 6.64
CA SER A 140 3.92 -6.87 6.04
C SER A 140 4.21 -5.52 6.70
N ARG A 141 5.49 -5.20 6.86
CA ARG A 141 5.89 -3.85 7.29
C ARG A 141 6.09 -2.95 6.06
N VAL A 142 5.45 -1.80 6.09
CA VAL A 142 5.51 -0.78 5.05
C VAL A 142 6.92 -0.20 4.96
N ALA A 143 7.41 -0.01 3.73
CA ALA A 143 8.54 0.86 3.44
C ALA A 143 8.06 2.30 3.32
N ALA A 144 8.59 3.20 4.11
CA ALA A 144 8.21 4.62 4.11
C ALA A 144 9.38 5.51 3.65
N ASP A 145 9.07 6.52 2.84
CA ASP A 145 10.00 7.59 2.55
C ASP A 145 9.32 8.96 2.78
N PRO A 146 9.90 9.82 3.67
CA PRO A 146 11.11 9.59 4.46
C PRO A 146 10.90 8.52 5.55
N ALA A 147 11.92 7.69 5.74
CA ALA A 147 11.90 6.63 6.73
C ALA A 147 12.22 7.17 8.14
N PRO A 148 11.40 6.82 9.17
CA PRO A 148 11.67 7.24 10.55
C PRO A 148 12.95 6.62 11.14
N VAL A 149 13.34 5.44 10.66
CA VAL A 149 14.61 4.75 10.95
C VAL A 149 15.06 4.01 9.68
N PRO A 150 16.35 3.69 9.49
CA PRO A 150 16.83 3.04 8.27
C PRO A 150 16.10 1.74 7.92
N ALA A 151 15.71 0.94 8.91
CA ALA A 151 14.97 -0.30 8.72
C ALA A 151 13.53 -0.08 8.18
N ALA A 152 13.01 1.14 8.20
CA ALA A 152 11.71 1.49 7.65
C ALA A 152 11.77 1.87 6.16
N ALA A 153 12.96 1.96 5.56
CA ALA A 153 13.12 2.33 4.16
C ALA A 153 12.85 1.18 3.19
N VAL A 154 12.77 -0.07 3.69
CA VAL A 154 12.55 -1.27 2.88
C VAL A 154 11.34 -2.05 3.37
N PRO A 155 10.56 -2.66 2.46
CA PRO A 155 9.48 -3.55 2.86
C PRO A 155 10.07 -4.78 3.54
N ALA A 156 9.39 -5.28 4.55
CA ALA A 156 9.92 -6.38 5.35
C ALA A 156 8.81 -7.23 5.96
N VAL A 157 9.22 -8.32 6.61
CA VAL A 157 8.42 -9.26 7.38
C VAL A 157 7.66 -10.22 6.45
N TRP A 158 6.32 -10.19 6.39
CA TRP A 158 5.57 -11.10 5.55
C TRP A 158 5.70 -10.71 4.07
N SER A 159 6.25 -11.63 3.26
CA SER A 159 6.71 -11.29 1.90
C SER A 159 5.62 -11.30 0.82
N ARG A 160 4.39 -11.72 1.12
CA ARG A 160 3.33 -11.79 0.08
C ARG A 160 2.89 -10.42 -0.42
N VAL A 161 2.95 -9.39 0.41
CA VAL A 161 2.61 -8.02 0.03
C VAL A 161 3.78 -7.09 0.34
N ALA A 162 4.38 -6.50 -0.67
CA ALA A 162 5.32 -5.40 -0.51
C ALA A 162 4.57 -4.07 -0.62
N TYR A 163 4.76 -3.17 0.33
CA TYR A 163 4.01 -1.92 0.38
C TYR A 163 4.94 -0.73 0.63
N PHE A 164 4.93 0.21 -0.29
CA PHE A 164 5.72 1.44 -0.23
C PHE A 164 4.79 2.64 -0.05
N ARG A 165 5.09 3.52 0.90
CA ARG A 165 4.44 4.82 1.07
C ARG A 165 5.44 5.94 0.91
N LEU A 166 5.30 6.69 -0.16
CA LEU A 166 6.23 7.67 -0.68
C LEU A 166 5.66 9.07 -0.45
N HIS A 167 6.02 9.64 0.70
CA HIS A 167 5.43 10.90 1.18
C HIS A 167 6.06 12.15 0.59
N GLY A 168 7.14 12.01 -0.18
CA GLY A 168 7.91 13.12 -0.73
C GLY A 168 9.09 13.54 0.15
N SER A 169 10.23 13.75 -0.48
CA SER A 169 11.47 14.18 0.15
C SER A 169 12.12 15.27 -0.72
N PRO A 170 12.68 16.35 -0.14
CA PRO A 170 12.87 16.62 1.30
C PRO A 170 11.63 17.16 2.03
N ARG A 171 10.61 17.68 1.32
CA ARG A 171 9.40 18.21 1.93
C ARG A 171 8.26 17.18 1.83
N THR A 172 7.92 16.58 2.98
CA THR A 172 6.83 15.60 3.11
C THR A 172 5.50 16.15 2.58
N TYR A 173 4.75 15.30 1.88
CA TYR A 173 3.49 15.57 1.19
C TYR A 173 3.56 16.54 0.01
N TRP A 174 4.75 17.09 -0.29
CA TRP A 174 4.92 18.13 -1.31
C TRP A 174 5.92 17.75 -2.41
N SER A 175 7.15 17.36 -2.04
CA SER A 175 8.24 17.22 -2.99
C SER A 175 8.03 16.09 -3.97
N ARG A 176 8.28 16.39 -5.26
CA ARG A 176 8.37 15.38 -6.30
C ARG A 176 9.65 14.55 -6.13
N TYR A 177 9.55 13.26 -6.35
CA TYR A 177 10.72 12.41 -6.52
C TYR A 177 11.32 12.61 -7.91
N ASP A 178 12.64 12.68 -7.97
CA ASP A 178 13.36 12.81 -9.22
C ASP A 178 13.43 11.50 -10.02
N GLU A 179 13.93 11.60 -11.24
CA GLU A 179 14.05 10.46 -12.15
C GLU A 179 14.95 9.35 -11.61
N HIS A 180 16.03 9.71 -10.92
CA HIS A 180 16.96 8.74 -10.33
C HIS A 180 16.30 7.93 -9.22
N TYR A 181 15.56 8.59 -8.33
CA TYR A 181 14.79 7.92 -7.28
C TYR A 181 13.76 6.94 -7.86
N ILE A 182 13.01 7.37 -8.87
CA ILE A 182 11.99 6.53 -9.51
C ILE A 182 12.63 5.32 -10.22
N ALA A 183 13.81 5.50 -10.85
CA ALA A 183 14.57 4.40 -11.45
C ALA A 183 15.00 3.37 -10.37
N THR A 184 15.60 3.83 -9.29
CA THR A 184 16.02 2.99 -8.15
C THR A 184 14.83 2.26 -7.51
N LEU A 185 13.70 2.94 -7.37
CA LEU A 185 12.47 2.31 -6.87
C LEU A 185 11.97 1.22 -7.82
N ALA A 186 12.01 1.45 -9.14
CA ALA A 186 11.62 0.45 -10.13
C ALA A 186 12.50 -0.81 -10.03
N ASP A 187 13.81 -0.65 -9.87
CA ASP A 187 14.76 -1.76 -9.70
C ASP A 187 14.51 -2.50 -8.37
N THR A 188 14.23 -1.76 -7.30
CA THR A 188 13.84 -2.33 -6.01
C THR A 188 12.56 -3.18 -6.15
N VAL A 189 11.53 -2.67 -6.79
CA VAL A 189 10.27 -3.38 -7.04
C VAL A 189 10.51 -4.68 -7.82
N ARG A 190 11.34 -4.65 -8.87
CA ARG A 190 11.68 -5.85 -9.66
C ARG A 190 12.46 -6.89 -8.87
N SER A 191 13.24 -6.45 -7.89
CA SER A 191 14.06 -7.35 -7.05
C SER A 191 13.26 -8.06 -5.96
N ILE A 192 11.94 -7.86 -5.85
CA ILE A 192 11.08 -8.52 -4.85
C ILE A 192 10.39 -9.75 -5.50
N PRO A 193 11.05 -10.91 -5.56
CA PRO A 193 10.55 -12.05 -6.33
C PRO A 193 9.41 -12.81 -5.65
N SER A 194 9.24 -12.64 -4.36
CA SER A 194 8.31 -13.41 -3.53
C SER A 194 6.98 -12.72 -3.27
N ALA A 195 6.84 -11.42 -3.63
CA ALA A 195 5.60 -10.70 -3.41
C ALA A 195 4.54 -11.07 -4.45
N GLU A 196 3.35 -11.44 -4.00
CA GLU A 196 2.19 -11.64 -4.86
C GLU A 196 1.62 -10.30 -5.33
N GLU A 197 1.71 -9.28 -4.48
CA GLU A 197 1.30 -7.90 -4.77
C GLU A 197 2.38 -6.91 -4.32
N VAL A 198 2.67 -5.92 -5.17
CA VAL A 198 3.50 -4.76 -4.83
C VAL A 198 2.68 -3.49 -4.95
N TRP A 199 2.63 -2.73 -3.88
CA TRP A 199 1.95 -1.43 -3.80
C TRP A 199 2.96 -0.30 -3.65
N CYS A 200 2.91 0.67 -4.56
CA CYS A 200 3.67 1.91 -4.47
C CYS A 200 2.70 3.08 -4.41
N VAL A 201 2.49 3.59 -3.20
CA VAL A 201 1.54 4.68 -2.93
C VAL A 201 2.30 5.99 -2.79
N PHE A 202 2.12 6.88 -3.74
CA PHE A 202 2.67 8.23 -3.69
C PHE A 202 1.70 9.16 -2.96
N ASP A 203 2.14 9.70 -1.83
CA ASP A 203 1.36 10.56 -0.93
C ASP A 203 1.85 12.02 -0.95
N ASN A 204 2.70 12.39 -1.93
CA ASN A 204 3.15 13.77 -2.20
C ASN A 204 2.13 14.56 -3.04
N THR A 205 0.90 14.60 -2.53
CA THR A 205 -0.28 15.05 -3.27
C THR A 205 -0.49 16.56 -3.28
N ALA A 206 0.09 17.30 -2.33
CA ALA A 206 -0.17 18.72 -2.14
C ALA A 206 0.29 19.61 -3.32
N SER A 207 1.34 19.18 -4.04
CA SER A 207 1.81 19.83 -5.27
C SER A 207 1.26 19.20 -6.55
N GLY A 208 0.52 18.09 -6.45
CA GLY A 208 0.09 17.26 -7.58
C GLY A 208 1.16 16.30 -8.11
N ALA A 209 2.34 16.23 -7.48
CA ALA A 209 3.47 15.42 -7.92
C ALA A 209 3.21 13.90 -7.86
N ALA A 210 2.35 13.45 -6.96
CA ALA A 210 2.05 12.04 -6.74
C ALA A 210 1.63 11.31 -8.03
N ILE A 211 0.78 11.92 -8.84
CA ILE A 211 0.26 11.30 -10.05
C ILE A 211 1.34 11.19 -11.14
N GLU A 212 2.24 12.17 -11.21
CA GLU A 212 3.36 12.15 -12.16
C GLU A 212 4.38 11.08 -11.79
N ASN A 213 4.76 10.99 -10.51
CA ASN A 213 5.66 9.96 -10.02
C ASN A 213 5.08 8.54 -10.18
N ALA A 214 3.79 8.34 -9.90
CA ALA A 214 3.12 7.07 -10.12
C ALA A 214 3.13 6.66 -11.60
N TRP A 215 2.93 7.62 -12.49
CA TRP A 215 2.98 7.40 -13.93
C TRP A 215 4.39 7.02 -14.40
N GLU A 216 5.42 7.76 -13.98
CA GLU A 216 6.82 7.50 -14.31
C GLU A 216 7.25 6.09 -13.86
N LEU A 217 6.90 5.71 -12.62
CA LEU A 217 7.19 4.38 -12.12
C LEU A 217 6.51 3.30 -12.97
N ARG A 218 5.22 3.48 -13.29
CA ARG A 218 4.49 2.55 -14.13
C ARG A 218 5.11 2.38 -15.51
N GLU A 219 5.50 3.48 -16.18
CA GLU A 219 6.15 3.42 -17.48
C GLU A 219 7.45 2.60 -17.42
N ARG A 220 8.30 2.85 -16.41
CA ARG A 220 9.55 2.08 -16.23
C ARG A 220 9.30 0.59 -16.03
N LEU A 221 8.32 0.23 -15.20
CA LEU A 221 7.99 -1.17 -14.93
C LEU A 221 7.39 -1.89 -16.16
N THR A 222 6.75 -1.16 -17.09
CA THR A 222 6.11 -1.74 -18.28
C THR A 222 7.04 -1.84 -19.50
N VAL A 223 8.00 -0.96 -19.67
CA VAL A 223 8.91 -0.96 -20.82
C VAL A 223 9.81 -2.21 -20.81
N ASP A 224 10.38 -2.53 -19.66
CA ASP A 224 11.34 -3.65 -19.56
C ASP A 224 10.65 -5.04 -19.62
N SER A 225 9.37 -5.12 -19.26
CA SER A 225 8.61 -6.37 -19.44
C SER A 225 8.39 -6.72 -20.91
N ARG A 226 8.42 -5.75 -21.80
CA ARG A 226 8.35 -5.97 -23.26
C ARG A 226 9.69 -6.42 -23.83
N SER A 227 10.81 -5.85 -23.38
CA SER A 227 12.15 -6.24 -23.83
C SER A 227 12.48 -7.69 -23.48
N LEU A 228 12.10 -8.15 -22.28
CA LEU A 228 12.28 -9.54 -21.85
C LEU A 228 11.38 -10.54 -22.59
N SER A 229 10.24 -10.10 -23.12
CA SER A 229 9.34 -10.95 -23.92
C SER A 229 9.83 -11.08 -25.37
N ASP A 230 10.49 -10.06 -25.91
CA ASP A 230 11.03 -10.06 -27.27
C ASP A 230 12.35 -10.84 -27.38
N GLU A 231 13.20 -10.83 -26.35
CA GLU A 231 14.40 -11.68 -26.30
C GLU A 231 14.05 -13.18 -26.25
N LYS A 232 12.95 -13.57 -25.62
CA LYS A 232 12.46 -14.97 -25.60
C LYS A 232 11.80 -15.41 -26.90
N ARG A 233 11.57 -14.50 -27.85
CA ARG A 233 11.00 -14.78 -29.17
C ARG A 233 12.01 -14.72 -30.30
N SER A 234 13.32 -14.73 -30.03
CA SER A 234 14.33 -14.81 -31.07
C SER A 234 14.23 -16.15 -31.83
N PRO A 235 14.03 -16.14 -33.15
CA PRO A 235 13.79 -17.34 -33.96
C PRO A 235 15.05 -18.15 -34.32
N TRP A 236 16.20 -17.90 -33.70
CA TRP A 236 17.47 -18.50 -34.08
C TRP A 236 17.98 -19.58 -33.10
N ALA A 237 17.15 -20.55 -32.79
CA ALA A 237 17.56 -21.74 -32.01
C ALA A 237 17.18 -23.03 -32.73
N HIS A 238 17.33 -23.08 -34.07
CA HIS A 238 17.40 -24.34 -34.84
C HIS A 238 18.28 -24.13 -36.07
N GLY A 239 19.48 -24.71 -36.01
CA GLY A 239 20.37 -24.78 -37.15
C GLY A 239 21.73 -25.35 -36.77
N GLY A 240 21.87 -26.67 -36.95
CA GLY A 240 23.20 -27.29 -36.90
C GLY A 240 23.18 -28.77 -36.64
N THR A 241 22.90 -29.50 -37.68
CA THR A 241 23.40 -30.84 -38.09
C THR A 241 24.19 -31.60 -37.05
#